data_7abbb52358c1df64f62cc6c4f0f75779
#
_entry.id   7abbb52358c1df64f62cc6c4f0f75779
#
_cell.length_a   1.000
_cell.length_b   1.000
_cell.length_c   1.000
_cell.angle_alpha   90.00
_cell.angle_beta   90.00
_cell.angle_gamma   90.00
#
_symmetry.space_group_name_H-M   'P 1'
#
loop_
_entity.id
_entity.type
_entity.pdbx_description
1 polymer ?
#
loop_
_entity_poly.entity_id
_entity_poly.type
_entity_poly.pdbx_seq_one_letter_code
_entity_poly.pdbx_strand_id
1 'polypeptide(L)'
;MAQDRRQFLARLAAFCAAAGLSGYALADDDERPRTRPGSSTPTLPATGLSGRVVVVGGGMAGAAAAKFLRLWGGPGVQVTLVERESAYTSNILSNLVLTGTVQMASLAFDHARLASAYGVTLVRGEALAADPVSRRLTVATASGPRVLDYDRLVLAPGIAFAYPDGLKDPAARAPFPHAWQAGPQTTQLRDQIRAMPAGGTFVMTVPPAPYRCPPGPYERACVVADWLKRNRPGSKVIVLDANPAITAERESFTRAFEVTHAGVIEYVPNAPVTFVDTASRTVHTPLGAFRGDVVNVIPVNVGPVLLADLGVANAARGFAGVDVLDYESTAVAGIHVIGDAAATTQPKAGHIGNQEGKVCADAILRLLGGGAPDPAPVTNSSCYSPITTTTASFLTAVFAYDPASRTMKVVPGASGEALAPSRDHYEDMFVWFRTLMRDTFA
;
A
#
# COMPACT_ATOMS: atom_id res chain seq x y z
N MET A 1 6.36 -17.65 26.77
CA MET A 1 5.42 -18.78 26.68
C MET A 1 4.79 -18.73 25.30
N ALA A 2 5.19 -19.62 24.41
CA ALA A 2 4.67 -19.69 23.05
C ALA A 2 3.18 -20.08 23.08
N GLN A 3 2.31 -19.20 22.59
CA GLN A 3 0.91 -19.56 22.40
C GLN A 3 0.81 -20.29 21.04
N ASP A 4 0.50 -21.58 21.12
CA ASP A 4 0.24 -22.43 19.96
C ASP A 4 -1.02 -21.92 19.20
N ARG A 5 -0.97 -21.99 17.86
CA ARG A 5 -2.09 -21.67 16.95
C ARG A 5 -3.41 -22.32 17.37
N ARG A 6 -3.33 -23.53 17.93
CA ARG A 6 -4.52 -24.25 18.49
C ARG A 6 -5.12 -23.55 19.69
N GLN A 7 -4.33 -22.95 20.58
CA GLN A 7 -4.83 -22.20 21.72
C GLN A 7 -5.47 -20.87 21.32
N PHE A 8 -4.95 -20.22 20.29
CA PHE A 8 -5.54 -18.99 19.71
C PHE A 8 -6.91 -19.29 19.07
N LEU A 9 -6.99 -20.33 18.25
CA LEU A 9 -8.26 -20.75 17.62
C LEU A 9 -9.30 -21.25 18.65
N ALA A 10 -8.87 -21.94 19.70
CA ALA A 10 -9.75 -22.35 20.78
C ALA A 10 -10.34 -21.18 21.57
N ARG A 11 -9.57 -20.10 21.76
CA ARG A 11 -10.06 -18.87 22.42
C ARG A 11 -11.01 -18.08 21.52
N LEU A 12 -10.75 -18.06 20.21
CA LEU A 12 -11.66 -17.45 19.22
C LEU A 12 -13.01 -18.20 19.18
N ALA A 13 -12.98 -19.54 19.19
CA ALA A 13 -14.16 -20.38 19.24
C ALA A 13 -14.97 -20.19 20.54
N ALA A 14 -14.30 -20.04 21.68
CA ALA A 14 -14.94 -19.77 22.98
C ALA A 14 -15.59 -18.39 23.03
N PHE A 15 -15.00 -17.39 22.38
CA PHE A 15 -15.58 -16.04 22.28
C PHE A 15 -16.83 -16.01 21.38
N CYS A 16 -16.81 -16.75 20.27
CA CYS A 16 -17.98 -16.88 19.38
C CYS A 16 -19.14 -17.65 20.06
N ALA A 17 -18.84 -18.64 20.91
CA ALA A 17 -19.87 -19.37 21.67
C ALA A 17 -20.55 -18.51 22.74
N ALA A 18 -19.82 -17.59 23.37
CA ALA A 18 -20.35 -16.63 24.32
C ALA A 18 -21.25 -15.55 23.70
N ALA A 19 -21.11 -15.33 22.38
CA ALA A 19 -21.89 -14.34 21.62
C ALA A 19 -23.17 -14.92 20.97
N GLY A 20 -23.55 -16.16 21.25
CA GLY A 20 -24.81 -16.75 20.78
C GLY A 20 -24.86 -17.10 19.27
N LEU A 21 -23.72 -17.20 18.59
CA LEU A 21 -23.64 -17.61 17.20
C LEU A 21 -23.40 -19.13 17.11
N SER A 22 -24.48 -19.91 17.18
CA SER A 22 -24.44 -21.35 16.93
C SER A 22 -24.47 -21.65 15.43
N GLY A 23 -23.46 -22.36 14.97
CA GLY A 23 -23.50 -23.13 13.73
C GLY A 23 -22.46 -22.83 12.66
N TYR A 24 -21.19 -23.15 12.91
CA TYR A 24 -20.28 -23.57 11.82
C TYR A 24 -19.53 -24.82 12.29
N ALA A 25 -19.91 -25.96 11.67
CA ALA A 25 -19.20 -27.21 11.82
C ALA A 25 -17.81 -27.09 11.17
N LEU A 26 -16.77 -27.53 11.89
CA LEU A 26 -15.46 -27.77 11.34
C LEU A 26 -15.58 -28.97 10.38
N ALA A 27 -15.51 -28.73 9.08
CA ALA A 27 -15.43 -29.77 8.07
C ALA A 27 -14.00 -30.28 7.96
N ASP A 28 -13.84 -31.58 8.06
CA ASP A 28 -12.63 -32.36 7.82
C ASP A 28 -12.17 -32.17 6.35
N ASP A 29 -10.85 -32.14 6.14
CA ASP A 29 -10.21 -32.00 4.82
C ASP A 29 -10.33 -33.33 4.03
N ASP A 30 -11.44 -33.48 3.31
CA ASP A 30 -11.54 -34.47 2.23
C ASP A 30 -11.18 -33.77 0.90
N GLU A 31 -10.13 -34.25 0.23
CA GLU A 31 -9.67 -33.85 -1.09
C GLU A 31 -10.75 -34.08 -2.17
N ARG A 32 -11.69 -33.17 -2.29
CA ARG A 32 -12.48 -33.03 -3.52
C ARG A 32 -11.91 -31.93 -4.39
N PRO A 33 -11.80 -32.13 -5.72
CA PRO A 33 -11.38 -31.06 -6.61
C PRO A 33 -12.35 -29.89 -6.43
N ARG A 34 -11.87 -28.80 -5.82
CA ARG A 34 -12.67 -27.56 -5.69
C ARG A 34 -12.89 -27.05 -7.11
N THR A 35 -14.09 -27.28 -7.65
CA THR A 35 -14.57 -26.53 -8.81
C THR A 35 -14.35 -25.06 -8.52
N ARG A 36 -13.61 -24.36 -9.40
CA ARG A 36 -13.46 -22.90 -9.33
C ARG A 36 -14.87 -22.32 -9.17
N PRO A 37 -15.13 -21.48 -8.14
CA PRO A 37 -16.41 -20.78 -8.09
C PRO A 37 -16.54 -20.03 -9.41
N GLY A 38 -17.58 -20.32 -10.17
CA GLY A 38 -17.89 -19.59 -11.36
C GLY A 38 -17.94 -18.11 -11.02
N SER A 39 -17.43 -17.24 -11.89
CA SER A 39 -17.42 -15.81 -11.73
C SER A 39 -18.85 -15.25 -11.88
N SER A 40 -19.73 -15.59 -10.93
CA SER A 40 -21.08 -15.02 -10.91
C SER A 40 -20.97 -13.51 -10.67
N THR A 41 -21.62 -12.75 -11.53
CA THR A 41 -21.80 -11.31 -11.29
C THR A 41 -22.64 -11.15 -10.02
N PRO A 42 -22.18 -10.38 -9.01
CA PRO A 42 -22.96 -10.18 -7.79
C PRO A 42 -24.26 -9.45 -8.10
N THR A 43 -25.33 -9.84 -7.44
CA THR A 43 -26.58 -9.08 -7.49
C THR A 43 -26.43 -7.86 -6.61
N LEU A 44 -26.54 -6.67 -7.17
CA LEU A 44 -26.46 -5.42 -6.41
C LEU A 44 -27.78 -5.19 -5.64
N PRO A 45 -27.72 -4.72 -4.37
CA PRO A 45 -28.90 -4.51 -3.55
C PRO A 45 -29.76 -3.34 -4.07
N ALA A 46 -31.06 -3.44 -3.94
CA ALA A 46 -32.00 -2.33 -4.19
C ALA A 46 -32.14 -1.46 -2.93
N THR A 47 -31.18 -0.55 -2.73
CA THR A 47 -31.13 0.28 -1.51
C THR A 47 -32.01 1.52 -1.54
N GLY A 48 -32.48 1.94 -2.72
CA GLY A 48 -33.16 3.22 -2.92
C GLY A 48 -32.22 4.44 -2.89
N LEU A 49 -30.92 4.25 -2.59
CA LEU A 49 -29.92 5.33 -2.63
C LEU A 49 -29.66 5.78 -4.07
N SER A 50 -29.40 7.08 -4.22
CA SER A 50 -29.00 7.67 -5.50
C SER A 50 -27.92 8.74 -5.27
N GLY A 51 -27.04 8.90 -6.25
CA GLY A 51 -25.98 9.90 -6.22
C GLY A 51 -24.87 9.58 -7.19
N ARG A 52 -24.05 10.59 -7.51
CA ARG A 52 -22.90 10.49 -8.41
C ARG A 52 -21.63 10.60 -7.60
N VAL A 53 -20.83 9.55 -7.60
CA VAL A 53 -19.52 9.55 -6.93
C VAL A 53 -18.43 9.42 -7.99
N VAL A 54 -17.50 10.38 -8.01
CA VAL A 54 -16.30 10.29 -8.85
C VAL A 54 -15.13 9.89 -7.97
N VAL A 55 -14.42 8.84 -8.34
CA VAL A 55 -13.22 8.33 -7.67
C VAL A 55 -12.02 8.57 -8.58
N VAL A 56 -10.98 9.24 -8.10
CA VAL A 56 -9.73 9.53 -8.82
C VAL A 56 -8.60 8.67 -8.28
N GLY A 57 -8.02 7.84 -9.15
CA GLY A 57 -6.97 6.87 -8.83
C GLY A 57 -7.51 5.47 -8.59
N GLY A 58 -7.10 4.52 -9.45
CA GLY A 58 -7.53 3.12 -9.45
C GLY A 58 -6.58 2.18 -8.69
N GLY A 59 -5.83 2.69 -7.70
CA GLY A 59 -5.02 1.87 -6.80
C GLY A 59 -5.85 1.15 -5.73
N MET A 60 -5.17 0.61 -4.71
CA MET A 60 -5.79 -0.20 -3.64
C MET A 60 -6.98 0.50 -2.97
N ALA A 61 -6.84 1.78 -2.64
CA ALA A 61 -7.89 2.55 -1.96
C ALA A 61 -9.05 2.91 -2.90
N GLY A 62 -8.74 3.50 -4.07
CA GLY A 62 -9.78 3.97 -4.98
C GLY A 62 -10.54 2.84 -5.66
N ALA A 63 -9.89 1.75 -6.06
CA ALA A 63 -10.55 0.58 -6.61
C ALA A 63 -11.49 -0.08 -5.57
N ALA A 64 -11.04 -0.19 -4.30
CA ALA A 64 -11.89 -0.66 -3.21
C ALA A 64 -13.09 0.29 -3.00
N ALA A 65 -12.87 1.61 -2.90
CA ALA A 65 -13.96 2.57 -2.75
C ALA A 65 -14.98 2.46 -3.89
N ALA A 66 -14.52 2.42 -5.15
CA ALA A 66 -15.40 2.32 -6.32
C ALA A 66 -16.22 1.02 -6.31
N LYS A 67 -15.58 -0.12 -5.96
CA LYS A 67 -16.26 -1.42 -5.83
C LYS A 67 -17.33 -1.39 -4.74
N PHE A 68 -16.96 -0.97 -3.54
CA PHE A 68 -17.84 -1.07 -2.38
C PHE A 68 -18.96 -0.02 -2.40
N LEU A 69 -18.76 1.16 -3.00
CA LEU A 69 -19.83 2.10 -3.32
C LEU A 69 -20.93 1.46 -4.18
N ARG A 70 -20.54 0.68 -5.19
CA ARG A 70 -21.51 -0.03 -6.04
C ARG A 70 -22.10 -1.25 -5.34
N LEU A 71 -21.26 -2.06 -4.70
CA LEU A 71 -21.68 -3.30 -4.07
C LEU A 71 -22.68 -3.08 -2.92
N TRP A 72 -22.46 -2.03 -2.13
CA TRP A 72 -23.34 -1.70 -0.99
C TRP A 72 -24.43 -0.68 -1.34
N GLY A 73 -24.14 0.28 -2.23
CA GLY A 73 -25.06 1.35 -2.62
C GLY A 73 -26.10 0.95 -3.66
N GLY A 74 -25.85 -0.10 -4.41
CA GLY A 74 -26.76 -0.58 -5.45
C GLY A 74 -26.74 0.23 -6.75
N PRO A 75 -27.66 -0.04 -7.68
CA PRO A 75 -27.63 0.53 -9.03
C PRO A 75 -27.91 2.04 -9.08
N GLY A 76 -28.57 2.63 -8.11
CA GLY A 76 -28.87 4.07 -8.06
C GLY A 76 -27.65 4.94 -7.75
N VAL A 77 -26.60 4.37 -7.12
CA VAL A 77 -25.34 5.07 -6.87
C VAL A 77 -24.44 4.93 -8.11
N GLN A 78 -24.30 5.99 -8.88
CA GLN A 78 -23.45 6.03 -10.07
C GLN A 78 -21.99 6.29 -9.66
N VAL A 79 -21.09 5.39 -9.99
CA VAL A 79 -19.67 5.51 -9.65
C VAL A 79 -18.84 5.58 -10.92
N THR A 80 -18.04 6.65 -11.03
CA THR A 80 -17.06 6.84 -12.11
C THR A 80 -15.66 6.75 -11.52
N LEU A 81 -14.84 5.82 -12.01
CA LEU A 81 -13.43 5.69 -11.68
C LEU A 81 -12.58 6.34 -12.77
N VAL A 82 -11.84 7.38 -12.39
CA VAL A 82 -10.86 8.06 -13.25
C VAL A 82 -9.47 7.48 -12.97
N GLU A 83 -8.85 6.88 -13.98
CA GLU A 83 -7.52 6.29 -13.87
C GLU A 83 -6.73 6.51 -15.16
N ARG A 84 -5.49 6.95 -15.04
CA ARG A 84 -4.61 7.22 -16.19
C ARG A 84 -3.95 5.97 -16.76
N GLU A 85 -3.72 4.96 -15.92
CA GLU A 85 -3.03 3.73 -16.30
C GLU A 85 -4.02 2.62 -16.70
N SER A 86 -3.62 1.70 -17.59
CA SER A 86 -4.48 0.58 -18.05
C SER A 86 -4.74 -0.44 -16.96
N ALA A 87 -3.83 -0.55 -16.03
CA ALA A 87 -3.90 -1.47 -14.93
C ALA A 87 -3.15 -0.90 -13.74
N TYR A 88 -3.58 -1.25 -12.56
CA TYR A 88 -2.81 -1.06 -11.34
C TYR A 88 -1.66 -2.07 -11.30
N THR A 89 -0.44 -1.60 -11.04
CA THR A 89 0.70 -2.48 -10.77
C THR A 89 0.96 -2.48 -9.26
N SER A 90 0.84 -3.66 -8.65
CA SER A 90 0.97 -3.81 -7.20
C SER A 90 2.39 -3.58 -6.72
N ASN A 91 2.52 -2.69 -5.73
CA ASN A 91 3.78 -2.53 -4.97
C ASN A 91 3.99 -3.70 -3.99
N ILE A 92 2.91 -4.34 -3.53
CA ILE A 92 2.97 -5.54 -2.69
C ILE A 92 3.59 -6.67 -3.51
N LEU A 93 4.55 -7.38 -2.95
CA LEU A 93 5.39 -8.41 -3.57
C LEU A 93 6.39 -7.88 -4.63
N SER A 94 6.45 -6.58 -4.92
CA SER A 94 7.36 -6.06 -5.95
C SER A 94 8.84 -6.24 -5.59
N ASN A 95 9.20 -6.33 -4.31
CA ASN A 95 10.57 -6.64 -3.90
C ASN A 95 11.00 -8.06 -4.33
N LEU A 96 10.07 -9.01 -4.44
CA LEU A 96 10.35 -10.37 -4.93
C LEU A 96 10.64 -10.42 -6.44
N VAL A 97 10.31 -9.36 -7.17
CA VAL A 97 10.73 -9.23 -8.59
C VAL A 97 12.24 -9.02 -8.69
N LEU A 98 12.86 -8.35 -7.72
CA LEU A 98 14.30 -8.11 -7.68
C LEU A 98 15.10 -9.42 -7.63
N THR A 99 14.56 -10.43 -6.97
CA THR A 99 15.17 -11.78 -6.87
C THR A 99 14.73 -12.72 -7.99
N GLY A 100 13.69 -12.36 -8.76
CA GLY A 100 13.11 -13.19 -9.81
C GLY A 100 12.08 -14.21 -9.33
N THR A 101 11.73 -14.19 -8.04
CA THR A 101 10.69 -15.07 -7.46
C THR A 101 9.29 -14.76 -8.00
N VAL A 102 9.02 -13.47 -8.27
CA VAL A 102 7.77 -12.98 -8.84
C VAL A 102 8.04 -12.31 -10.18
N GLN A 103 7.16 -12.50 -11.15
CA GLN A 103 7.23 -11.80 -12.44
C GLN A 103 6.46 -10.48 -12.35
N MET A 104 7.00 -9.39 -12.93
CA MET A 104 6.34 -8.08 -12.90
C MET A 104 4.92 -8.12 -13.48
N ALA A 105 4.72 -8.87 -14.55
CA ALA A 105 3.40 -9.00 -15.20
C ALA A 105 2.33 -9.62 -14.29
N SER A 106 2.70 -10.48 -13.32
CA SER A 106 1.77 -11.08 -12.38
C SER A 106 1.28 -10.12 -11.29
N LEU A 107 1.87 -8.92 -11.21
CA LEU A 107 1.49 -7.85 -10.29
C LEU A 107 0.56 -6.80 -10.93
N ALA A 108 0.16 -6.99 -12.19
CA ALA A 108 -0.76 -6.10 -12.89
C ALA A 108 -2.22 -6.57 -12.75
N PHE A 109 -3.10 -5.65 -12.36
CA PHE A 109 -4.54 -5.88 -12.15
C PHE A 109 -5.32 -4.80 -12.90
N ASP A 110 -6.13 -5.20 -13.88
CA ASP A 110 -7.00 -4.29 -14.58
C ASP A 110 -8.29 -3.97 -13.80
N HIS A 111 -9.05 -3.00 -14.30
CA HIS A 111 -10.30 -2.58 -13.68
C HIS A 111 -11.55 -3.14 -14.41
N ALA A 112 -11.37 -4.06 -15.35
CA ALA A 112 -12.46 -4.58 -16.19
C ALA A 112 -13.58 -5.22 -15.36
N ARG A 113 -13.21 -5.91 -14.28
CA ARG A 113 -14.18 -6.55 -13.38
C ARG A 113 -15.01 -5.51 -12.61
N LEU A 114 -14.43 -4.37 -12.23
CA LEU A 114 -15.18 -3.28 -11.59
C LEU A 114 -16.28 -2.76 -12.51
N ALA A 115 -16.01 -2.65 -13.81
CA ALA A 115 -17.01 -2.27 -14.80
C ALA A 115 -18.04 -3.37 -15.03
N SER A 116 -17.59 -4.60 -15.36
CA SER A 116 -18.48 -5.67 -15.83
C SER A 116 -19.35 -6.28 -14.73
N ALA A 117 -18.83 -6.39 -13.49
CA ALA A 117 -19.56 -7.02 -12.39
C ALA A 117 -20.28 -6.02 -11.48
N TYR A 118 -19.73 -4.82 -11.29
CA TYR A 118 -20.27 -3.83 -10.36
C TYR A 118 -20.84 -2.61 -11.07
N GLY A 119 -20.69 -2.47 -12.39
CA GLY A 119 -21.19 -1.34 -13.15
C GLY A 119 -20.50 0.00 -12.85
N VAL A 120 -19.21 -0.05 -12.49
CA VAL A 120 -18.37 1.15 -12.37
C VAL A 120 -18.08 1.68 -13.76
N THR A 121 -18.30 2.97 -13.99
CA THR A 121 -17.90 3.64 -15.23
C THR A 121 -16.41 3.94 -15.19
N LEU A 122 -15.63 3.40 -16.14
CA LEU A 122 -14.19 3.67 -16.22
C LEU A 122 -13.94 4.86 -17.16
N VAL A 123 -13.19 5.85 -16.67
CA VAL A 123 -12.72 6.99 -17.46
C VAL A 123 -11.20 6.97 -17.47
N ARG A 124 -10.63 6.69 -18.65
CA ARG A 124 -9.20 6.73 -18.87
C ARG A 124 -8.75 8.18 -18.99
N GLY A 125 -8.02 8.69 -18.02
CA GLY A 125 -7.55 10.07 -18.03
C GLY A 125 -6.93 10.51 -16.72
N GLU A 126 -6.46 11.74 -16.72
CA GLU A 126 -5.80 12.39 -15.58
C GLU A 126 -6.68 13.52 -15.05
N ALA A 127 -6.95 13.55 -13.76
CA ALA A 127 -7.67 14.64 -13.10
C ALA A 127 -6.79 15.89 -13.10
N LEU A 128 -7.32 17.00 -13.58
CA LEU A 128 -6.61 18.28 -13.71
C LEU A 128 -7.04 19.30 -12.67
N ALA A 129 -8.34 19.48 -12.49
CA ALA A 129 -8.91 20.50 -11.62
C ALA A 129 -10.31 20.09 -11.16
N ALA A 130 -10.71 20.50 -9.97
CA ALA A 130 -12.09 20.41 -9.51
C ALA A 130 -12.60 21.77 -9.06
N ASP A 131 -13.87 22.04 -9.36
CA ASP A 131 -14.63 23.13 -8.78
C ASP A 131 -15.55 22.54 -7.71
N PRO A 132 -15.25 22.73 -6.42
CA PRO A 132 -16.06 22.16 -5.33
C PRO A 132 -17.41 22.87 -5.18
N VAL A 133 -17.55 24.11 -5.67
CA VAL A 133 -18.82 24.86 -5.60
C VAL A 133 -19.81 24.33 -6.62
N SER A 134 -19.39 24.20 -7.89
CA SER A 134 -20.24 23.64 -8.95
C SER A 134 -20.20 22.09 -8.97
N ARG A 135 -19.35 21.45 -8.12
CA ARG A 135 -19.13 20.00 -8.04
C ARG A 135 -18.79 19.37 -9.38
N ARG A 136 -17.76 19.91 -10.03
CA ARG A 136 -17.26 19.46 -11.33
C ARG A 136 -15.79 19.10 -11.27
N LEU A 137 -15.44 17.96 -11.84
CA LEU A 137 -14.07 17.53 -12.04
C LEU A 137 -13.72 17.61 -13.54
N THR A 138 -12.62 18.29 -13.87
CA THR A 138 -12.06 18.29 -15.23
C THR A 138 -11.01 17.19 -15.35
N VAL A 139 -11.16 16.33 -16.36
CA VAL A 139 -10.27 15.19 -16.64
C VAL A 139 -9.68 15.34 -18.04
N ALA A 140 -8.36 15.28 -18.16
CA ALA A 140 -7.70 15.14 -19.45
C ALA A 140 -7.85 13.71 -19.95
N THR A 141 -8.41 13.53 -21.16
CA THR A 141 -8.53 12.23 -21.82
C THR A 141 -7.88 12.27 -23.20
N ALA A 142 -7.65 11.10 -23.81
CA ALA A 142 -7.09 11.02 -25.16
C ALA A 142 -7.96 11.73 -26.23
N SER A 143 -9.26 11.87 -25.97
CA SER A 143 -10.21 12.57 -26.86
C SER A 143 -10.41 14.04 -26.52
N GLY A 144 -9.66 14.58 -25.58
CA GLY A 144 -9.76 15.95 -25.07
C GLY A 144 -10.29 16.04 -23.63
N PRO A 145 -10.40 17.26 -23.09
CA PRO A 145 -10.90 17.46 -21.73
C PRO A 145 -12.36 17.01 -21.59
N ARG A 146 -12.66 16.33 -20.49
CA ARG A 146 -14.00 15.91 -20.10
C ARG A 146 -14.34 16.46 -18.73
N VAL A 147 -15.56 16.97 -18.56
CA VAL A 147 -16.08 17.43 -17.27
C VAL A 147 -17.01 16.35 -16.71
N LEU A 148 -16.81 16.00 -15.46
CA LEU A 148 -17.61 15.04 -14.70
C LEU A 148 -18.29 15.77 -13.55
N ASP A 149 -19.62 15.74 -13.51
CA ASP A 149 -20.38 16.22 -12.35
C ASP A 149 -20.34 15.17 -11.25
N TYR A 150 -20.29 15.59 -9.99
CA TYR A 150 -20.31 14.70 -8.84
C TYR A 150 -21.15 15.26 -7.68
N ASP A 151 -21.66 14.38 -6.84
CA ASP A 151 -22.24 14.73 -5.55
C ASP A 151 -21.20 14.54 -4.43
N ARG A 152 -20.28 13.60 -4.62
CA ARG A 152 -19.08 13.35 -3.79
C ARG A 152 -17.87 13.04 -4.68
N LEU A 153 -16.70 13.57 -4.31
CA LEU A 153 -15.43 13.32 -4.99
C LEU A 153 -14.49 12.57 -4.03
N VAL A 154 -13.95 11.44 -4.47
CA VAL A 154 -12.97 10.65 -3.72
C VAL A 154 -11.63 10.74 -4.42
N LEU A 155 -10.60 11.21 -3.72
CA LEU A 155 -9.23 11.30 -4.20
C LEU A 155 -8.39 10.18 -3.59
N ALA A 156 -7.83 9.32 -4.43
CA ALA A 156 -6.94 8.23 -4.06
C ALA A 156 -5.66 8.23 -4.93
N PRO A 157 -4.96 9.38 -5.10
CA PRO A 157 -3.85 9.50 -6.04
C PRO A 157 -2.55 8.86 -5.53
N GLY A 158 -2.51 8.33 -4.31
CA GLY A 158 -1.32 7.75 -3.70
C GLY A 158 -0.30 8.79 -3.23
N ILE A 159 0.99 8.52 -3.45
CA ILE A 159 2.12 9.41 -3.11
C ILE A 159 2.81 9.96 -4.35
N ALA A 160 3.52 11.08 -4.15
CA ALA A 160 4.56 11.58 -5.03
C ALA A 160 5.94 11.49 -4.34
N PHE A 161 6.99 11.86 -5.06
CA PHE A 161 8.37 11.73 -4.63
C PHE A 161 9.10 13.09 -4.66
N ALA A 162 9.76 13.43 -3.56
CA ALA A 162 10.72 14.53 -3.49
C ALA A 162 12.14 13.95 -3.56
N TYR A 163 12.84 14.23 -4.64
CA TYR A 163 14.17 13.72 -4.89
C TYR A 163 15.24 14.57 -4.18
N PRO A 164 16.30 13.95 -3.61
CA PRO A 164 17.43 14.67 -3.04
C PRO A 164 18.25 15.38 -4.13
N ASP A 165 19.11 16.28 -3.69
CA ASP A 165 20.09 16.94 -4.58
C ASP A 165 20.94 15.89 -5.29
N GLY A 166 21.26 16.14 -6.55
CA GLY A 166 21.90 15.20 -7.46
C GLY A 166 20.92 14.32 -8.26
N LEU A 167 19.69 14.09 -7.76
CA LEU A 167 18.65 13.30 -8.44
C LEU A 167 17.41 14.10 -8.86
N LYS A 168 17.42 15.43 -8.74
CA LYS A 168 16.30 16.29 -9.17
C LYS A 168 16.11 16.28 -10.68
N ASP A 169 17.19 16.28 -11.44
CA ASP A 169 17.14 16.14 -12.89
C ASP A 169 16.71 14.73 -13.31
N PRO A 170 15.66 14.59 -14.16
CA PRO A 170 15.22 13.30 -14.68
C PRO A 170 16.31 12.48 -15.39
N ALA A 171 17.19 13.13 -16.15
CA ALA A 171 18.27 12.45 -16.86
C ALA A 171 19.34 11.90 -15.89
N ALA A 172 19.69 12.70 -14.86
CA ALA A 172 20.65 12.28 -13.85
C ALA A 172 20.12 11.12 -12.98
N ARG A 173 18.82 11.07 -12.68
CA ARG A 173 18.23 9.99 -11.88
C ARG A 173 17.88 8.74 -12.67
N ALA A 174 17.82 8.78 -14.01
CA ALA A 174 17.43 7.63 -14.82
C ALA A 174 18.27 6.36 -14.54
N PRO A 175 19.60 6.43 -14.30
CA PRO A 175 20.41 5.28 -13.91
C PRO A 175 20.21 4.81 -12.46
N PHE A 176 19.44 5.54 -11.65
CA PHE A 176 19.24 5.30 -10.21
C PHE A 176 17.77 4.97 -9.89
N PRO A 177 17.25 3.81 -10.34
CA PRO A 177 15.85 3.46 -10.12
C PRO A 177 15.55 3.32 -8.63
N HIS A 178 14.61 4.12 -8.11
CA HIS A 178 14.15 3.95 -6.73
C HIS A 178 13.28 2.69 -6.57
N ALA A 179 12.59 2.26 -7.63
CA ALA A 179 11.71 1.09 -7.62
C ALA A 179 10.73 1.06 -6.43
N TRP A 180 10.33 2.25 -5.96
CA TRP A 180 9.33 2.42 -4.89
C TRP A 180 7.92 2.59 -5.46
N GLN A 181 7.82 2.65 -6.75
CA GLN A 181 6.63 2.43 -7.56
C GLN A 181 6.93 1.25 -8.47
N ALA A 182 6.15 0.18 -8.32
CA ALA A 182 6.35 -1.04 -9.10
C ALA A 182 6.13 -0.79 -10.59
N GLY A 183 6.97 -1.41 -11.42
CA GLY A 183 6.95 -1.23 -12.85
C GLY A 183 8.35 -1.29 -13.50
N PRO A 184 8.62 -0.50 -14.56
CA PRO A 184 9.89 -0.53 -15.29
C PRO A 184 11.12 -0.32 -14.40
N GLN A 185 11.05 0.57 -13.41
CA GLN A 185 12.15 0.80 -12.48
C GLN A 185 12.49 -0.44 -11.63
N THR A 186 11.48 -1.25 -11.27
CA THR A 186 11.72 -2.50 -10.52
C THR A 186 12.49 -3.50 -11.37
N THR A 187 12.16 -3.61 -12.65
CA THR A 187 12.88 -4.47 -13.59
C THR A 187 14.31 -3.94 -13.81
N GLN A 188 14.47 -2.63 -13.98
CA GLN A 188 15.79 -2.00 -14.13
C GLN A 188 16.67 -2.25 -12.91
N LEU A 189 16.12 -2.07 -11.68
CA LEU A 189 16.87 -2.33 -10.45
C LEU A 189 17.27 -3.81 -10.32
N ARG A 190 16.36 -4.74 -10.67
CA ARG A 190 16.67 -6.17 -10.73
C ARG A 190 17.86 -6.44 -11.66
N ASP A 191 17.85 -5.84 -12.84
CA ASP A 191 18.88 -6.10 -13.85
C ASP A 191 20.24 -5.49 -13.41
N GLN A 192 20.24 -4.35 -12.73
CA GLN A 192 21.44 -3.78 -12.10
C GLN A 192 21.98 -4.70 -10.99
N ILE A 193 21.14 -5.23 -10.10
CA ILE A 193 21.55 -6.17 -9.06
C ILE A 193 22.17 -7.42 -9.67
N ARG A 194 21.58 -7.94 -10.75
CA ARG A 194 22.11 -9.11 -11.47
C ARG A 194 23.44 -8.85 -12.18
N ALA A 195 23.66 -7.64 -12.65
CA ALA A 195 24.90 -7.22 -13.29
C ALA A 195 26.03 -6.86 -12.30
N MET A 196 25.71 -6.75 -11.00
CA MET A 196 26.68 -6.39 -9.97
C MET A 196 27.81 -7.44 -9.89
N PRO A 197 29.10 -7.04 -9.77
CA PRO A 197 30.20 -7.99 -9.61
C PRO A 197 30.11 -8.72 -8.28
N ALA A 198 30.77 -9.88 -8.18
CA ALA A 198 31.01 -10.53 -6.89
C ALA A 198 31.87 -9.58 -6.01
N GLY A 199 31.58 -9.53 -4.71
CA GLY A 199 32.20 -8.55 -3.81
C GLY A 199 31.69 -7.13 -3.95
N GLY A 200 30.71 -6.87 -4.84
CA GLY A 200 30.12 -5.55 -5.07
C GLY A 200 29.24 -5.06 -3.94
N THR A 201 28.94 -3.76 -3.94
CA THR A 201 28.15 -3.11 -2.89
C THR A 201 26.83 -2.58 -3.46
N PHE A 202 25.72 -3.01 -2.85
CA PHE A 202 24.40 -2.44 -3.04
C PHE A 202 24.12 -1.43 -1.93
N VAL A 203 23.98 -0.14 -2.26
CA VAL A 203 23.63 0.92 -1.33
C VAL A 203 22.16 1.26 -1.50
N MET A 204 21.37 1.20 -0.44
CA MET A 204 19.98 1.65 -0.46
C MET A 204 19.67 2.61 0.67
N THR A 205 18.62 3.43 0.48
CA THR A 205 18.21 4.40 1.48
C THR A 205 16.79 4.12 1.96
N VAL A 206 16.53 4.46 3.24
CA VAL A 206 15.19 4.48 3.84
C VAL A 206 14.82 5.94 4.07
N PRO A 207 13.71 6.45 3.50
CA PRO A 207 13.32 7.85 3.68
C PRO A 207 12.82 8.11 5.10
N PRO A 208 12.79 9.38 5.55
CA PRO A 208 12.21 9.70 6.85
C PRO A 208 10.71 9.40 6.91
N ALA A 209 10.27 8.80 8.02
CA ALA A 209 8.86 8.49 8.25
C ALA A 209 7.99 9.79 8.33
N PRO A 210 6.70 9.73 7.99
CA PRO A 210 5.99 8.59 7.43
C PRO A 210 6.29 8.40 5.93
N TYR A 211 6.37 7.14 5.51
CA TYR A 211 6.51 6.75 4.10
C TYR A 211 5.67 5.49 3.82
N ARG A 212 5.39 5.22 2.54
CA ARG A 212 4.62 4.06 2.13
C ARG A 212 5.36 2.77 2.45
N CYS A 213 4.61 1.76 2.96
CA CYS A 213 5.11 0.43 3.27
C CYS A 213 6.28 0.46 4.28
N PRO A 214 6.01 0.75 5.57
CA PRO A 214 7.08 0.90 6.58
C PRO A 214 8.06 -0.29 6.66
N PRO A 215 7.67 -1.57 6.56
CA PRO A 215 8.63 -2.69 6.54
C PRO A 215 9.37 -2.84 5.19
N GLY A 216 8.83 -2.30 4.10
CA GLY A 216 9.28 -2.59 2.73
C GLY A 216 10.75 -2.31 2.42
N PRO A 217 11.41 -1.24 2.92
CA PRO A 217 12.83 -1.03 2.69
C PRO A 217 13.69 -2.12 3.35
N TYR A 218 13.34 -2.53 4.58
CA TYR A 218 14.08 -3.56 5.33
C TYR A 218 13.87 -4.94 4.71
N GLU A 219 12.65 -5.24 4.25
CA GLU A 219 12.33 -6.40 3.41
C GLU A 219 13.20 -6.43 2.15
N ARG A 220 13.31 -5.30 1.43
CA ARG A 220 14.16 -5.19 0.24
C ARG A 220 15.61 -5.53 0.56
N ALA A 221 16.15 -4.98 1.65
CA ALA A 221 17.49 -5.30 2.10
C ALA A 221 17.69 -6.81 2.31
N CYS A 222 16.73 -7.47 2.99
CA CYS A 222 16.77 -8.91 3.27
C CYS A 222 16.75 -9.74 1.99
N VAL A 223 15.80 -9.51 1.08
CA VAL A 223 15.68 -10.34 -0.14
C VAL A 223 16.84 -10.11 -1.10
N VAL A 224 17.38 -8.89 -1.18
CA VAL A 224 18.58 -8.60 -1.97
C VAL A 224 19.80 -9.28 -1.35
N ALA A 225 20.00 -9.20 -0.03
CA ALA A 225 21.08 -9.85 0.66
C ALA A 225 21.04 -11.38 0.51
N ASP A 226 19.85 -11.98 0.62
CA ASP A 226 19.66 -13.41 0.43
C ASP A 226 20.01 -13.85 -1.01
N TRP A 227 19.64 -13.04 -2.01
CA TRP A 227 19.99 -13.29 -3.40
C TRP A 227 21.50 -13.14 -3.64
N LEU A 228 22.13 -12.08 -3.10
CA LEU A 228 23.55 -11.80 -3.25
C LEU A 228 24.42 -12.90 -2.65
N LYS A 229 24.09 -13.42 -1.47
CA LYS A 229 24.83 -14.52 -0.84
C LYS A 229 24.98 -15.73 -1.76
N ARG A 230 23.94 -16.02 -2.56
CA ARG A 230 23.93 -17.19 -3.45
C ARG A 230 24.52 -16.91 -4.82
N ASN A 231 24.40 -15.68 -5.32
CA ASN A 231 24.70 -15.36 -6.72
C ASN A 231 25.90 -14.43 -6.90
N ARG A 232 26.28 -13.70 -5.85
CA ARG A 232 27.38 -12.72 -5.87
C ARG A 232 28.15 -12.77 -4.53
N PRO A 233 28.87 -13.85 -4.25
CA PRO A 233 29.53 -14.03 -2.95
C PRO A 233 30.49 -12.87 -2.64
N GLY A 234 30.59 -12.54 -1.36
CA GLY A 234 31.39 -11.42 -0.85
C GLY A 234 30.75 -10.02 -1.02
N SER A 235 29.58 -9.94 -1.67
CA SER A 235 28.86 -8.68 -1.83
C SER A 235 28.19 -8.23 -0.53
N LYS A 236 27.92 -6.91 -0.45
CA LYS A 236 27.31 -6.25 0.71
C LYS A 236 26.05 -5.46 0.33
N VAL A 237 25.18 -5.26 1.32
CA VAL A 237 24.03 -4.36 1.29
C VAL A 237 24.25 -3.32 2.39
N ILE A 238 24.33 -2.04 2.03
CA ILE A 238 24.38 -0.92 2.99
C ILE A 238 23.00 -0.27 3.01
N VAL A 239 22.38 -0.21 4.18
CA VAL A 239 21.07 0.40 4.40
C VAL A 239 21.26 1.70 5.15
N LEU A 240 21.12 2.84 4.46
CA LEU A 240 21.21 4.18 5.01
C LEU A 240 19.80 4.62 5.43
N ASP A 241 19.51 4.58 6.72
CA ASP A 241 18.19 4.88 7.25
C ASP A 241 18.15 6.32 7.79
N ALA A 242 17.24 7.14 7.25
CA ALA A 242 17.03 8.50 7.76
C ALA A 242 16.40 8.52 9.16
N ASN A 243 15.86 7.40 9.62
CA ASN A 243 15.21 7.26 10.92
C ASN A 243 16.22 6.79 12.01
N PRO A 244 15.93 7.04 13.30
CA PRO A 244 16.82 6.64 14.38
C PRO A 244 16.87 5.12 14.62
N ALA A 245 15.91 4.39 14.07
CA ALA A 245 15.84 2.93 14.16
C ALA A 245 14.86 2.39 13.11
N ILE A 246 14.86 1.08 12.93
CA ILE A 246 13.87 0.33 12.12
C ILE A 246 12.45 0.70 12.56
N THR A 247 11.61 1.13 11.62
CA THR A 247 10.31 1.76 11.89
C THR A 247 9.15 0.77 12.00
N ALA A 248 9.31 -0.47 11.51
CA ALA A 248 8.30 -1.53 11.57
C ALA A 248 8.97 -2.89 11.68
N GLU A 249 8.34 -3.85 12.35
CA GLU A 249 8.88 -5.20 12.59
C GLU A 249 10.33 -5.14 13.12
N ARG A 250 10.57 -4.26 14.09
CA ARG A 250 11.93 -3.94 14.56
C ARG A 250 12.70 -5.17 15.00
N GLU A 251 12.09 -6.02 15.83
CA GLU A 251 12.76 -7.21 16.35
C GLU A 251 13.08 -8.21 15.24
N SER A 252 12.12 -8.44 14.33
CA SER A 252 12.28 -9.31 13.18
C SER A 252 13.41 -8.86 12.25
N PHE A 253 13.45 -7.57 11.88
CA PHE A 253 14.49 -7.07 10.98
C PHE A 253 15.85 -6.89 11.65
N THR A 254 15.90 -6.50 12.93
CA THR A 254 17.17 -6.48 13.68
C THR A 254 17.80 -7.88 13.69
N ARG A 255 17.01 -8.90 14.03
CA ARG A 255 17.47 -10.29 13.99
C ARG A 255 17.86 -10.74 12.58
N ALA A 256 17.08 -10.31 11.56
CA ALA A 256 17.42 -10.63 10.17
C ALA A 256 18.78 -10.05 9.76
N PHE A 257 19.07 -8.80 10.13
CA PHE A 257 20.32 -8.12 9.78
C PHE A 257 21.52 -8.69 10.55
N GLU A 258 21.37 -8.87 11.87
CA GLU A 258 22.46 -9.26 12.76
C GLU A 258 22.74 -10.77 12.76
N VAL A 259 21.75 -11.61 12.43
CA VAL A 259 21.89 -13.06 12.47
C VAL A 259 21.74 -13.68 11.08
N THR A 260 20.59 -13.53 10.43
CA THR A 260 20.30 -14.21 9.15
C THR A 260 21.21 -13.71 8.02
N HIS A 261 21.47 -12.42 7.97
CA HIS A 261 22.30 -11.76 6.96
C HIS A 261 23.56 -11.11 7.55
N ALA A 262 24.02 -11.63 8.69
CA ALA A 262 25.26 -11.18 9.35
C ALA A 262 26.43 -11.13 8.36
N GLY A 263 27.19 -10.03 8.40
CA GLY A 263 28.33 -9.79 7.50
C GLY A 263 27.96 -9.41 6.05
N VAL A 264 26.68 -9.44 5.69
CA VAL A 264 26.17 -9.01 4.37
C VAL A 264 25.43 -7.69 4.46
N ILE A 265 24.51 -7.52 5.42
CA ILE A 265 23.79 -6.26 5.64
C ILE A 265 24.56 -5.41 6.66
N GLU A 266 24.84 -4.17 6.28
CA GLU A 266 25.31 -3.09 7.16
C GLU A 266 24.17 -2.07 7.30
N TYR A 267 23.67 -1.89 8.53
CA TYR A 267 22.59 -0.96 8.83
C TYR A 267 23.11 0.30 9.51
N VAL A 268 22.83 1.46 8.91
CA VAL A 268 23.30 2.78 9.35
C VAL A 268 22.09 3.66 9.66
N PRO A 269 21.63 3.75 10.91
CA PRO A 269 20.55 4.66 11.31
C PRO A 269 21.02 6.11 11.35
N ASN A 270 20.07 7.07 11.41
CA ASN A 270 20.32 8.52 11.41
C ASN A 270 21.16 9.00 10.21
N ALA A 271 21.00 8.37 9.06
CA ALA A 271 21.71 8.63 7.81
C ALA A 271 20.80 9.24 6.73
N PRO A 272 20.16 10.41 6.93
CA PRO A 272 19.38 11.06 5.90
C PRO A 272 20.27 11.43 4.69
N VAL A 273 19.75 11.21 3.49
CA VAL A 273 20.46 11.59 2.26
C VAL A 273 20.53 13.10 2.13
N THR A 274 21.74 13.64 1.98
CA THR A 274 21.95 15.07 1.73
C THR A 274 22.20 15.36 0.26
N PHE A 275 22.93 14.47 -0.43
CA PHE A 275 23.30 14.62 -1.83
C PHE A 275 23.62 13.25 -2.46
N VAL A 276 23.40 13.11 -3.75
CA VAL A 276 23.85 11.94 -4.52
C VAL A 276 24.78 12.38 -5.64
N ASP A 277 26.04 11.96 -5.55
CA ASP A 277 26.99 12.10 -6.66
C ASP A 277 26.73 10.98 -7.67
N THR A 278 26.10 11.34 -8.77
CA THR A 278 25.73 10.39 -9.83
C THR A 278 26.92 9.89 -10.63
N ALA A 279 28.00 10.69 -10.74
CA ALA A 279 29.20 10.31 -11.48
C ALA A 279 30.00 9.23 -10.76
N SER A 280 30.16 9.36 -9.44
CA SER A 280 30.88 8.38 -8.61
C SER A 280 29.97 7.30 -8.01
N ARG A 281 28.64 7.38 -8.19
CA ARG A 281 27.63 6.55 -7.54
C ARG A 281 27.73 6.56 -6.01
N THR A 282 27.86 7.75 -5.44
CA THR A 282 28.07 7.94 -4.02
C THR A 282 26.88 8.65 -3.37
N VAL A 283 26.35 8.07 -2.28
CA VAL A 283 25.32 8.70 -1.45
C VAL A 283 26.01 9.41 -0.28
N HIS A 284 25.77 10.70 -0.12
CA HIS A 284 26.29 11.51 0.97
C HIS A 284 25.23 11.65 2.07
N THR A 285 25.65 11.50 3.30
CA THR A 285 24.86 11.66 4.54
C THR A 285 25.69 12.45 5.56
N PRO A 286 25.13 12.91 6.66
CA PRO A 286 25.90 13.51 7.75
C PRO A 286 26.95 12.56 8.38
N LEU A 287 26.79 11.25 8.19
CA LEU A 287 27.67 10.22 8.74
C LEU A 287 28.80 9.82 7.77
N GLY A 288 28.83 10.36 6.56
CA GLY A 288 29.84 10.08 5.56
C GLY A 288 29.30 9.84 4.16
N ALA A 289 30.17 9.36 3.29
CA ALA A 289 29.92 9.09 1.88
C ALA A 289 29.97 7.58 1.62
N PHE A 290 28.93 7.03 0.97
CA PHE A 290 28.76 5.60 0.73
C PHE A 290 28.67 5.34 -0.77
N ARG A 291 29.71 4.75 -1.34
CA ARG A 291 29.77 4.38 -2.74
C ARG A 291 29.17 3.00 -2.97
N GLY A 292 28.36 2.85 -4.04
CA GLY A 292 27.78 1.57 -4.45
C GLY A 292 28.02 1.24 -5.91
N ASP A 293 28.13 -0.06 -6.22
CA ASP A 293 28.04 -0.56 -7.59
C ASP A 293 26.59 -0.44 -8.10
N VAL A 294 25.64 -0.65 -7.20
CA VAL A 294 24.22 -0.35 -7.41
C VAL A 294 23.74 0.58 -6.29
N VAL A 295 23.09 1.68 -6.67
CA VAL A 295 22.57 2.68 -5.73
C VAL A 295 21.06 2.81 -5.90
N ASN A 296 20.32 2.51 -4.83
CA ASN A 296 18.86 2.53 -4.79
C ASN A 296 18.37 3.56 -3.77
N VAL A 297 18.17 4.80 -4.22
CA VAL A 297 17.68 5.88 -3.36
C VAL A 297 16.17 5.90 -3.38
N ILE A 298 15.52 5.54 -2.26
CA ILE A 298 14.08 5.71 -2.09
C ILE A 298 13.83 7.17 -1.70
N PRO A 299 13.17 7.98 -2.55
CA PRO A 299 12.98 9.41 -2.28
C PRO A 299 11.98 9.66 -1.13
N VAL A 300 12.01 10.86 -0.58
CA VAL A 300 11.03 11.29 0.42
C VAL A 300 9.63 11.23 -0.18
N ASN A 301 8.70 10.59 0.54
CA ASN A 301 7.32 10.52 0.11
C ASN A 301 6.57 11.80 0.48
N VAL A 302 5.86 12.36 -0.49
CA VAL A 302 5.08 13.61 -0.38
C VAL A 302 3.71 13.45 -0.98
N GLY A 303 2.80 14.35 -0.66
CA GLY A 303 1.48 14.41 -1.31
C GLY A 303 1.63 14.73 -2.80
N PRO A 304 0.82 14.13 -3.69
CA PRO A 304 0.76 14.52 -5.10
C PRO A 304 0.34 15.98 -5.30
N VAL A 305 0.87 16.63 -6.34
CA VAL A 305 0.54 18.02 -6.70
C VAL A 305 -0.98 18.23 -6.85
N LEU A 306 -1.69 17.24 -7.36
CA LEU A 306 -3.15 17.26 -7.48
C LEU A 306 -3.86 17.67 -6.16
N LEU A 307 -3.33 17.29 -5.00
CA LEU A 307 -3.93 17.67 -3.71
C LEU A 307 -3.83 19.19 -3.46
N ALA A 308 -2.71 19.80 -3.87
CA ALA A 308 -2.54 21.24 -3.79
C ALA A 308 -3.43 21.97 -4.82
N ASP A 309 -3.49 21.47 -6.06
CA ASP A 309 -4.29 22.03 -7.13
C ASP A 309 -5.80 22.02 -6.79
N LEU A 310 -6.23 21.04 -5.99
CA LEU A 310 -7.62 20.92 -5.50
C LEU A 310 -7.85 21.56 -4.13
N GLY A 311 -6.84 22.22 -3.54
CA GLY A 311 -6.96 22.94 -2.28
C GLY A 311 -7.06 22.06 -1.03
N VAL A 312 -6.76 20.74 -1.12
CA VAL A 312 -6.89 19.81 -0.01
C VAL A 312 -5.55 19.46 0.66
N ALA A 313 -4.42 19.95 0.16
CA ALA A 313 -3.08 19.74 0.71
C ALA A 313 -2.84 20.63 1.94
N ASN A 314 -3.37 20.26 3.09
CA ASN A 314 -3.32 21.05 4.33
C ASN A 314 -2.57 20.36 5.49
N ALA A 315 -1.85 19.26 5.21
CA ALA A 315 -1.01 18.55 6.16
C ALA A 315 0.47 18.55 5.73
N ALA A 316 1.35 18.10 6.63
CA ALA A 316 2.79 18.06 6.39
C ALA A 316 3.13 17.34 5.07
N ARG A 317 4.16 17.81 4.36
CA ARG A 317 4.64 17.29 3.07
C ARG A 317 3.57 17.28 1.95
N GLY A 318 2.54 18.15 2.04
CA GLY A 318 1.50 18.27 1.03
C GLY A 318 0.47 17.14 1.03
N PHE A 319 0.38 16.33 2.08
CA PHE A 319 -0.71 15.39 2.27
C PHE A 319 -2.02 16.09 2.66
N ALA A 320 -3.15 15.40 2.52
CA ALA A 320 -4.46 15.92 2.89
C ALA A 320 -4.86 15.52 4.30
N GLY A 321 -5.20 16.48 5.15
CA GLY A 321 -5.86 16.25 6.42
C GLY A 321 -7.31 15.83 6.21
N VAL A 322 -7.75 14.79 6.93
CA VAL A 322 -9.09 14.19 6.78
C VAL A 322 -9.73 13.92 8.14
N ASP A 323 -11.05 13.89 8.19
CA ASP A 323 -11.78 13.27 9.28
C ASP A 323 -11.85 11.76 9.00
N VAL A 324 -11.28 10.94 9.88
CA VAL A 324 -11.17 9.49 9.65
C VAL A 324 -12.50 8.74 9.77
N LEU A 325 -13.60 9.39 10.15
CA LEU A 325 -14.94 8.81 10.16
C LEU A 325 -15.51 8.64 8.74
N ASP A 326 -15.13 9.54 7.83
CA ASP A 326 -15.64 9.54 6.45
C ASP A 326 -14.55 9.85 5.40
N TYR A 327 -13.34 10.18 5.86
CA TYR A 327 -12.21 10.64 5.04
C TYR A 327 -12.48 11.95 4.29
N GLU A 328 -13.49 12.72 4.69
CA GLU A 328 -13.71 14.06 4.11
C GLU A 328 -12.54 14.97 4.47
N SER A 329 -12.09 15.74 3.48
CA SER A 329 -11.02 16.73 3.66
C SER A 329 -11.41 17.77 4.70
N THR A 330 -10.50 18.06 5.63
CA THR A 330 -10.70 19.13 6.61
C THR A 330 -10.57 20.54 5.99
N ALA A 331 -10.18 20.64 4.72
CA ALA A 331 -10.04 21.90 3.99
C ALA A 331 -11.20 22.19 3.03
N VAL A 332 -11.77 21.16 2.37
CA VAL A 332 -12.79 21.32 1.32
C VAL A 332 -13.88 20.29 1.51
N ALA A 333 -15.11 20.76 1.73
CA ALA A 333 -16.27 19.90 1.91
C ALA A 333 -16.66 19.17 0.61
N GLY A 334 -17.18 17.96 0.73
CA GLY A 334 -17.61 17.13 -0.38
C GLY A 334 -16.48 16.41 -1.12
N ILE A 335 -15.22 16.62 -0.70
CA ILE A 335 -14.03 15.94 -1.22
C ILE A 335 -13.47 15.03 -0.13
N HIS A 336 -13.37 13.74 -0.42
CA HIS A 336 -12.80 12.72 0.46
C HIS A 336 -11.41 12.34 -0.04
N VAL A 337 -10.44 12.11 0.84
CA VAL A 337 -9.08 11.68 0.47
C VAL A 337 -8.72 10.41 1.21
N ILE A 338 -8.34 9.36 0.48
CA ILE A 338 -8.07 8.02 1.02
C ILE A 338 -6.73 7.47 0.55
N GLY A 339 -6.27 6.43 1.22
CA GLY A 339 -5.02 5.75 0.93
C GLY A 339 -3.80 6.60 1.28
N ASP A 340 -2.70 6.38 0.60
CA ASP A 340 -1.42 7.02 0.93
C ASP A 340 -1.44 8.55 0.84
N ALA A 341 -2.43 9.14 0.18
CA ALA A 341 -2.62 10.59 0.05
C ALA A 341 -3.17 11.24 1.33
N ALA A 342 -3.87 10.48 2.17
CA ALA A 342 -4.45 10.96 3.41
C ALA A 342 -3.40 11.06 4.53
N ALA A 343 -3.47 12.10 5.32
CA ALA A 343 -2.66 12.28 6.54
C ALA A 343 -3.40 11.69 7.73
N THR A 344 -3.25 10.39 7.95
CA THR A 344 -3.83 9.66 9.08
C THR A 344 -2.75 9.13 10.01
N THR A 345 -3.15 8.62 11.17
CA THR A 345 -2.25 7.92 12.11
C THR A 345 -1.96 6.48 11.68
N GLN A 346 -2.70 5.96 10.70
CA GLN A 346 -2.51 4.63 10.17
C GLN A 346 -1.29 4.58 9.22
N PRO A 347 -0.61 3.43 9.11
CA PRO A 347 0.50 3.30 8.18
C PRO A 347 0.04 3.42 6.72
N LYS A 348 0.84 4.08 5.89
CA LYS A 348 0.61 4.13 4.44
C LYS A 348 0.92 2.76 3.83
N ALA A 349 -0.13 1.95 3.65
CA ALA A 349 -0.02 0.58 3.17
C ALA A 349 -1.21 0.21 2.28
N GLY A 350 -1.00 -0.70 1.32
CA GLY A 350 -2.06 -1.09 0.38
C GLY A 350 -3.29 -1.71 1.06
N HIS A 351 -3.08 -2.52 2.11
CA HIS A 351 -4.20 -3.11 2.87
C HIS A 351 -4.97 -2.02 3.65
N ILE A 352 -4.28 -1.07 4.29
CA ILE A 352 -4.93 0.09 4.93
C ILE A 352 -5.72 0.88 3.89
N GLY A 353 -5.14 1.19 2.73
CA GLY A 353 -5.87 1.90 1.66
C GLY A 353 -7.15 1.17 1.21
N ASN A 354 -7.13 -0.18 1.12
CA ASN A 354 -8.33 -0.97 0.85
C ASN A 354 -9.38 -0.78 1.96
N GLN A 355 -8.98 -0.79 3.24
CA GLN A 355 -9.89 -0.59 4.37
C GLN A 355 -10.44 0.84 4.44
N GLU A 356 -9.58 1.86 4.22
CA GLU A 356 -10.01 3.26 4.13
C GLU A 356 -11.03 3.46 3.00
N GLY A 357 -10.82 2.78 1.86
CA GLY A 357 -11.80 2.77 0.75
C GLY A 357 -13.16 2.24 1.16
N LYS A 358 -13.20 1.21 2.01
CA LYS A 358 -14.45 0.63 2.54
C LYS A 358 -15.15 1.57 3.54
N VAL A 359 -14.40 2.12 4.49
CA VAL A 359 -14.95 3.08 5.47
C VAL A 359 -15.49 4.31 4.75
N CYS A 360 -14.74 4.88 3.81
CA CYS A 360 -15.17 6.01 3.00
C CYS A 360 -16.42 5.68 2.17
N ALA A 361 -16.50 4.49 1.58
CA ALA A 361 -17.67 4.05 0.81
C ALA A 361 -18.92 3.95 1.69
N ASP A 362 -18.83 3.31 2.87
CA ASP A 362 -19.94 3.23 3.83
C ASP A 362 -20.40 4.62 4.26
N ALA A 363 -19.46 5.48 4.62
CA ALA A 363 -19.75 6.85 5.05
C ALA A 363 -20.46 7.67 3.95
N ILE A 364 -19.95 7.61 2.72
CA ILE A 364 -20.59 8.31 1.57
C ILE A 364 -22.01 7.79 1.36
N LEU A 365 -22.25 6.48 1.42
CA LEU A 365 -23.59 5.90 1.24
C LEU A 365 -24.56 6.36 2.34
N ARG A 366 -24.11 6.38 3.59
CA ARG A 366 -24.91 6.91 4.71
C ARG A 366 -25.25 8.40 4.48
N LEU A 367 -24.26 9.21 4.08
CA LEU A 367 -24.45 10.63 3.80
C LEU A 367 -25.42 10.87 2.61
N LEU A 368 -25.36 10.05 1.56
CA LEU A 368 -26.32 10.09 0.45
C LEU A 368 -27.74 9.73 0.89
N GLY A 369 -27.88 8.87 1.90
CA GLY A 369 -29.14 8.53 2.54
C GLY A 369 -29.64 9.55 3.58
N GLY A 370 -28.92 10.67 3.80
CA GLY A 370 -29.27 11.69 4.79
C GLY A 370 -28.90 11.32 6.24
N GLY A 371 -28.12 10.26 6.43
CA GLY A 371 -27.61 9.83 7.73
C GLY A 371 -26.22 10.42 8.06
N ALA A 372 -25.56 9.87 9.10
CA ALA A 372 -24.22 10.22 9.54
C ALA A 372 -23.25 9.04 9.32
N PRO A 373 -21.94 9.30 9.19
CA PRO A 373 -20.93 8.24 9.17
C PRO A 373 -21.00 7.31 10.38
N ASP A 374 -20.41 6.12 10.28
CA ASP A 374 -20.27 5.23 11.42
C ASP A 374 -19.46 5.94 12.52
N PRO A 375 -19.99 6.08 13.76
CA PRO A 375 -19.26 6.77 14.81
C PRO A 375 -18.07 5.98 15.39
N ALA A 376 -17.90 4.71 15.01
CA ALA A 376 -16.87 3.83 15.54
C ALA A 376 -16.29 2.88 14.48
N PRO A 377 -15.74 3.41 13.36
CA PRO A 377 -15.19 2.57 12.32
C PRO A 377 -13.97 1.79 12.84
N VAL A 378 -13.83 0.57 12.32
CA VAL A 378 -12.71 -0.33 12.59
C VAL A 378 -12.05 -0.69 11.26
N THR A 379 -10.72 -0.65 11.25
CA THR A 379 -9.92 -1.11 10.11
C THR A 379 -8.89 -2.12 10.56
N ASN A 380 -8.37 -2.91 9.65
CA ASN A 380 -7.29 -3.83 9.93
C ASN A 380 -6.20 -3.77 8.87
N SER A 381 -5.01 -4.24 9.23
CA SER A 381 -3.88 -4.37 8.34
C SER A 381 -3.16 -5.67 8.59
N SER A 382 -2.68 -6.29 7.52
CA SER A 382 -1.68 -7.34 7.57
C SER A 382 -0.61 -7.01 6.54
N CYS A 383 0.64 -7.24 6.90
CA CYS A 383 1.79 -7.19 6.01
C CYS A 383 2.58 -8.47 6.20
N TYR A 384 3.17 -8.98 5.13
CA TYR A 384 4.12 -10.08 5.17
C TYR A 384 5.42 -9.60 4.59
N SER A 385 6.52 -9.89 5.28
CA SER A 385 7.86 -9.38 4.95
C SER A 385 8.80 -10.57 4.71
N PRO A 386 9.10 -10.93 3.45
CA PRO A 386 10.07 -11.98 3.17
C PRO A 386 11.46 -11.59 3.67
N ILE A 387 12.06 -12.50 4.44
CA ILE A 387 13.40 -12.39 5.01
C ILE A 387 14.41 -13.17 4.16
N THR A 388 13.98 -14.29 3.62
CA THR A 388 14.74 -15.09 2.65
C THR A 388 13.84 -15.48 1.48
N THR A 389 14.33 -16.25 0.53
CA THR A 389 13.52 -16.81 -0.56
C THR A 389 12.51 -17.86 -0.12
N THR A 390 12.51 -18.27 1.15
CA THR A 390 11.66 -19.36 1.67
C THR A 390 11.03 -19.05 3.01
N THR A 391 11.36 -17.92 3.64
CA THR A 391 10.80 -17.52 4.94
C THR A 391 10.35 -16.08 4.93
N ALA A 392 9.24 -15.81 5.63
CA ALA A 392 8.72 -14.46 5.84
C ALA A 392 8.37 -14.23 7.31
N SER A 393 8.44 -12.98 7.74
CA SER A 393 7.77 -12.45 8.92
C SER A 393 6.38 -11.96 8.56
N PHE A 394 5.58 -11.58 9.55
CA PHE A 394 4.33 -10.86 9.36
C PHE A 394 4.09 -9.84 10.48
N LEU A 395 3.32 -8.81 10.14
CA LEU A 395 2.79 -7.83 11.06
C LEU A 395 1.28 -7.70 10.85
N THR A 396 0.49 -7.74 11.92
CA THR A 396 -0.95 -7.46 11.88
C THR A 396 -1.31 -6.38 12.88
N ALA A 397 -2.32 -5.57 12.56
CA ALA A 397 -2.87 -4.58 13.46
C ALA A 397 -4.36 -4.36 13.18
N VAL A 398 -5.13 -4.15 14.26
CA VAL A 398 -6.50 -3.65 14.21
C VAL A 398 -6.49 -2.23 14.75
N PHE A 399 -7.18 -1.34 14.05
CA PHE A 399 -7.33 0.07 14.44
C PHE A 399 -8.80 0.36 14.68
N ALA A 400 -9.09 1.08 15.74
CA ALA A 400 -10.43 1.59 16.05
C ALA A 400 -10.38 3.11 16.21
N TYR A 401 -11.50 3.76 15.91
CA TYR A 401 -11.64 5.20 16.13
C TYR A 401 -11.59 5.54 17.61
N ASP A 402 -10.77 6.53 17.94
CA ASP A 402 -10.71 7.13 19.28
C ASP A 402 -11.33 8.52 19.24
N PRO A 403 -12.50 8.72 19.85
CA PRO A 403 -13.21 10.01 19.81
C PRO A 403 -12.46 11.13 20.56
N ALA A 404 -11.60 10.80 21.53
CA ALA A 404 -10.85 11.81 22.28
C ALA A 404 -9.76 12.49 21.43
N SER A 405 -9.08 11.74 20.57
CA SER A 405 -8.08 12.28 19.65
C SER A 405 -8.60 12.48 18.23
N ARG A 406 -9.80 11.97 17.90
CA ARG A 406 -10.39 11.95 16.56
C ARG A 406 -9.49 11.29 15.52
N THR A 407 -8.80 10.22 15.92
CA THR A 407 -7.88 9.46 15.08
C THR A 407 -8.12 7.96 15.22
N MET A 408 -7.58 7.19 14.27
CA MET A 408 -7.53 5.73 14.39
C MET A 408 -6.37 5.33 15.30
N LYS A 409 -6.65 4.51 16.32
CA LYS A 409 -5.65 3.97 17.25
C LYS A 409 -5.59 2.45 17.18
N VAL A 410 -4.39 1.93 17.36
CA VAL A 410 -4.18 0.48 17.50
C VAL A 410 -4.98 -0.05 18.69
N VAL A 411 -5.75 -1.10 18.46
CA VAL A 411 -6.49 -1.79 19.53
C VAL A 411 -5.51 -2.65 20.33
N PRO A 412 -5.37 -2.39 21.65
CA PRO A 412 -4.47 -3.17 22.48
C PRO A 412 -4.77 -4.67 22.43
N GLY A 413 -3.72 -5.48 22.25
CA GLY A 413 -3.84 -6.95 22.16
C GLY A 413 -4.40 -7.49 20.83
N ALA A 414 -4.80 -6.63 19.89
CA ALA A 414 -5.24 -7.01 18.54
C ALA A 414 -4.19 -6.70 17.47
N SER A 415 -2.94 -6.54 17.86
CA SER A 415 -1.78 -6.32 16.99
C SER A 415 -0.67 -7.26 17.39
N GLY A 416 0.19 -7.60 16.45
CA GLY A 416 1.33 -8.45 16.71
C GLY A 416 2.20 -8.67 15.48
N GLU A 417 3.42 -9.08 15.74
CA GLU A 417 4.36 -9.51 14.70
C GLU A 417 4.80 -10.96 14.95
N ALA A 418 5.33 -11.59 13.92
CA ALA A 418 5.86 -12.94 14.02
C ALA A 418 7.02 -12.98 15.01
N LEU A 419 7.03 -13.99 15.90
CA LEU A 419 8.14 -14.23 16.82
C LEU A 419 9.43 -14.62 16.08
N ALA A 420 9.27 -15.26 14.92
CA ALA A 420 10.36 -15.61 14.02
C ALA A 420 9.81 -15.78 12.58
N PRO A 421 10.64 -15.51 11.57
CA PRO A 421 10.29 -15.82 10.19
C PRO A 421 10.11 -17.33 9.99
N SER A 422 9.09 -17.72 9.21
CA SER A 422 8.82 -19.11 8.92
C SER A 422 8.47 -19.34 7.45
N ARG A 423 8.50 -20.62 7.03
CA ARG A 423 8.03 -21.05 5.72
C ARG A 423 6.52 -20.90 5.58
N ASP A 424 5.79 -21.23 6.64
CA ASP A 424 4.32 -21.11 6.63
C ASP A 424 3.91 -19.65 6.37
N HIS A 425 4.56 -18.67 7.02
CA HIS A 425 4.31 -17.25 6.77
C HIS A 425 4.66 -16.86 5.32
N TYR A 426 5.69 -17.47 4.74
CA TYR A 426 6.05 -17.23 3.34
C TYR A 426 4.98 -17.77 2.37
N GLU A 427 4.40 -18.92 2.64
CA GLU A 427 3.31 -19.50 1.86
C GLU A 427 2.00 -18.71 2.06
N ASP A 428 1.67 -18.36 3.32
CA ASP A 428 0.52 -17.54 3.68
C ASP A 428 0.55 -16.14 3.02
N MET A 429 1.74 -15.56 2.82
CA MET A 429 1.92 -14.28 2.12
C MET A 429 1.27 -14.28 0.74
N PHE A 430 1.43 -15.34 -0.04
CA PHE A 430 0.83 -15.43 -1.38
C PHE A 430 -0.68 -15.66 -1.32
N VAL A 431 -1.18 -16.37 -0.31
CA VAL A 431 -2.62 -16.56 -0.09
C VAL A 431 -3.26 -15.23 0.28
N TRP A 432 -2.68 -14.52 1.24
CA TRP A 432 -3.10 -13.18 1.65
C TRP A 432 -3.10 -12.20 0.46
N PHE A 433 -2.00 -12.15 -0.30
CA PHE A 433 -1.90 -11.28 -1.47
C PHE A 433 -3.03 -11.52 -2.47
N ARG A 434 -3.26 -12.79 -2.87
CA ARG A 434 -4.34 -13.13 -3.79
C ARG A 434 -5.72 -12.76 -3.26
N THR A 435 -5.96 -12.94 -1.96
CA THR A 435 -7.22 -12.60 -1.31
C THR A 435 -7.44 -11.10 -1.32
N LEU A 436 -6.42 -10.32 -0.95
CA LEU A 436 -6.49 -8.86 -0.93
C LEU A 436 -6.70 -8.28 -2.35
N MET A 437 -6.01 -8.82 -3.36
CA MET A 437 -6.20 -8.38 -4.75
C MET A 437 -7.61 -8.71 -5.26
N ARG A 438 -8.16 -9.89 -4.92
CA ARG A 438 -9.55 -10.23 -5.26
C ARG A 438 -10.56 -9.33 -4.56
N ASP A 439 -10.35 -9.05 -3.28
CA ASP A 439 -11.21 -8.13 -2.53
C ASP A 439 -11.21 -6.73 -3.13
N THR A 440 -10.12 -6.31 -3.74
CA THR A 440 -9.98 -4.97 -4.32
C THR A 440 -10.47 -4.91 -5.77
N PHE A 441 -10.08 -5.86 -6.64
CA PHE A 441 -10.22 -5.74 -8.10
C PHE A 441 -11.19 -6.76 -8.73
N ALA A 442 -11.67 -7.78 -8.00
CA ALA A 442 -12.47 -8.86 -8.60
C ALA A 442 -13.85 -9.07 -7.95
#